data_ec7462a789614718fa6be7ed5812255c
#
_entry.id   ec7462a789614718fa6be7ed5812255c
#
_cell.length_a   1.000
_cell.length_b   1.000
_cell.length_c   1.000
_cell.angle_alpha   90.00
_cell.angle_beta   90.00
_cell.angle_gamma   90.00
#
_symmetry.space_group_name_H-M   'P 1'
#
loop_
_entity.id
_entity.type
_entity.pdbx_description
1 polymer ?
#
loop_
_entity_poly.entity_id
_entity_poly.type
_entity_poly.pdbx_seq_one_letter_code
_entity_poly.pdbx_strand_id
1 'polypeptide(L)'
;PIAQNALNRAENAEAAPYKSIEGLEFFDKVIEIDQSPIGRTPRSNPATYTGVFTPIRELFAGVPEARARGYNPGRFSFNVRGGRCEACQGDGVIKVEMHFLPDVYVPCDQCKGKRYNRETLEIRYKGKTIHQVLDMTVEEAREFFDAVPMIARKLQTLMDVGLSYIRLGQSSTTLSGGEAQRVKLATELSKRDTGKTLYILDEPTTGLHFADIKQLLSVLHRLRDQGNTIVVIEHNLDVIKTADWIVDLGPEGGSGGGQIIATGTPEQVANVEGSHTARFLKGI
;
A
#
# COMPACT_ATOMS: atom_id res chain seq x y z
N PRO A 1 2.96 -1.66 -19.07
CA PRO A 1 1.84 -1.74 -20.05
C PRO A 1 1.83 -3.03 -20.85
N ILE A 2 2.94 -3.45 -21.51
CA ILE A 2 2.97 -4.65 -22.37
C ILE A 2 2.53 -5.90 -21.60
N ALA A 3 3.17 -6.16 -20.46
CA ALA A 3 2.83 -7.29 -19.59
C ALA A 3 1.41 -7.18 -19.01
N GLN A 4 0.95 -5.98 -18.66
CA GLN A 4 -0.42 -5.73 -18.20
C GLN A 4 -1.46 -6.07 -19.27
N ASN A 5 -1.22 -5.66 -20.52
CA ASN A 5 -2.10 -5.98 -21.64
C ASN A 5 -2.16 -7.50 -21.89
N ALA A 6 -0.99 -8.16 -21.88
CA ALA A 6 -0.89 -9.57 -22.17
C ALA A 6 -1.43 -10.48 -21.05
N LEU A 7 -1.08 -10.18 -19.79
CA LEU A 7 -1.37 -11.04 -18.64
C LEU A 7 -2.66 -10.66 -17.92
N ASN A 8 -2.90 -9.36 -17.72
CA ASN A 8 -4.06 -8.88 -16.97
C ASN A 8 -5.25 -8.52 -17.86
N ARG A 9 -5.12 -8.66 -19.21
CA ARG A 9 -6.13 -8.26 -20.20
C ARG A 9 -6.56 -6.80 -20.06
N ALA A 10 -5.60 -5.90 -19.74
CA ALA A 10 -5.83 -4.48 -19.59
C ALA A 10 -5.84 -3.82 -20.98
N GLU A 11 -7.01 -3.62 -21.56
CA GLU A 11 -7.17 -3.08 -22.92
C GLU A 11 -6.73 -1.61 -23.09
N ASN A 12 -6.47 -0.88 -22.00
CA ASN A 12 -6.23 0.56 -22.01
C ASN A 12 -4.80 1.00 -21.65
N ALA A 13 -3.85 0.09 -21.51
CA ALA A 13 -2.48 0.46 -21.20
C ALA A 13 -1.70 0.74 -22.48
N GLU A 14 -1.50 2.04 -22.84
CA GLU A 14 -0.64 2.43 -23.96
C GLU A 14 0.80 1.97 -23.71
N ALA A 15 1.26 1.05 -24.56
CA ALA A 15 2.64 0.60 -24.54
C ALA A 15 3.51 1.48 -25.44
N ALA A 16 4.70 1.86 -24.95
CA ALA A 16 5.71 2.47 -25.83
C ALA A 16 6.11 1.49 -26.95
N PRO A 17 6.58 1.99 -28.12
CA PRO A 17 7.05 1.14 -29.20
C PRO A 17 8.13 0.17 -28.71
N TYR A 18 7.97 -1.10 -29.00
CA TYR A 18 8.94 -2.15 -28.66
C TYR A 18 9.09 -3.14 -29.82
N LYS A 19 10.21 -3.85 -29.83
CA LYS A 19 10.53 -4.79 -30.92
C LYS A 19 9.95 -6.18 -30.66
N SER A 20 10.19 -6.72 -29.48
CA SER A 20 9.69 -8.04 -29.05
C SER A 20 9.76 -8.14 -27.52
N ILE A 21 8.95 -9.02 -26.97
CA ILE A 21 9.00 -9.45 -25.58
C ILE A 21 8.80 -10.96 -25.51
N GLU A 22 9.58 -11.63 -24.68
CA GLU A 22 9.54 -13.08 -24.48
C GLU A 22 9.44 -13.38 -22.97
N GLY A 23 9.00 -14.58 -22.60
CA GLY A 23 8.94 -15.02 -21.21
C GLY A 23 7.66 -14.66 -20.46
N LEU A 24 6.67 -14.02 -21.11
CA LEU A 24 5.39 -13.71 -20.45
C LEU A 24 4.60 -14.96 -20.07
N GLU A 25 4.82 -16.07 -20.76
CA GLU A 25 4.21 -17.37 -20.51
C GLU A 25 4.55 -17.98 -19.13
N PHE A 26 5.59 -17.48 -18.48
CA PHE A 26 5.97 -17.93 -17.14
C PHE A 26 5.13 -17.29 -16.02
N PHE A 27 4.31 -16.29 -16.36
CA PHE A 27 3.54 -15.52 -15.40
C PHE A 27 2.04 -15.63 -15.61
N ASP A 28 1.28 -15.65 -14.51
CA ASP A 28 -0.18 -15.62 -14.52
C ASP A 28 -0.71 -14.19 -14.54
N LYS A 29 0.02 -13.24 -13.94
CA LYS A 29 -0.35 -11.83 -13.83
C LYS A 29 0.87 -10.96 -13.56
N VAL A 30 0.71 -9.67 -13.84
CA VAL A 30 1.66 -8.63 -13.41
C VAL A 30 0.98 -7.68 -12.42
N ILE A 31 1.70 -7.28 -11.39
CA ILE A 31 1.28 -6.33 -10.37
C ILE A 31 2.32 -5.22 -10.32
N GLU A 32 1.91 -4.03 -10.71
CA GLU A 32 2.70 -2.82 -10.59
C GLU A 32 2.36 -2.11 -9.28
N ILE A 33 3.36 -1.79 -8.49
CA ILE A 33 3.24 -1.15 -7.19
C ILE A 33 4.00 0.17 -7.26
N ASP A 34 3.31 1.21 -7.67
CA ASP A 34 3.81 2.57 -7.83
C ASP A 34 3.49 3.45 -6.61
N GLN A 35 4.03 4.67 -6.61
CA GLN A 35 3.83 5.66 -5.55
C GLN A 35 2.55 6.50 -5.72
N SER A 36 1.66 6.16 -6.66
CA SER A 36 0.40 6.87 -6.84
C SER A 36 -0.51 6.71 -5.60
N PRO A 37 -1.32 7.72 -5.27
CA PRO A 37 -2.21 7.66 -4.10
C PRO A 37 -3.16 6.47 -4.15
N ILE A 38 -3.46 5.86 -2.98
CA ILE A 38 -4.44 4.77 -2.84
C ILE A 38 -5.90 5.25 -3.00
N GLY A 39 -6.10 6.52 -3.25
CA GLY A 39 -7.39 7.16 -3.52
C GLY A 39 -7.26 8.67 -3.50
N ARG A 40 -8.26 9.37 -4.05
CA ARG A 40 -8.23 10.83 -4.26
C ARG A 40 -9.19 11.59 -3.33
N THR A 41 -9.83 10.90 -2.40
CA THR A 41 -10.84 11.50 -1.52
C THR A 41 -10.48 11.29 -0.05
N PRO A 42 -10.97 12.14 0.89
CA PRO A 42 -10.77 11.93 2.32
C PRO A 42 -11.35 10.62 2.88
N ARG A 43 -12.23 9.94 2.12
CA ARG A 43 -12.80 8.62 2.49
C ARG A 43 -11.88 7.45 2.20
N SER A 44 -10.93 7.63 1.27
CA SER A 44 -9.92 6.61 1.01
C SER A 44 -8.91 6.61 2.15
N ASN A 45 -8.65 5.45 2.72
CA ASN A 45 -7.72 5.27 3.83
C ASN A 45 -7.15 3.84 3.84
N PRO A 46 -6.10 3.56 4.63
CA PRO A 46 -5.50 2.23 4.72
C PRO A 46 -6.50 1.13 5.06
N ALA A 47 -7.44 1.37 5.99
CA ALA A 47 -8.41 0.35 6.41
C ALA A 47 -9.37 -0.06 5.29
N THR A 48 -9.81 0.90 4.46
CA THR A 48 -10.70 0.61 3.33
C THR A 48 -9.95 -0.03 2.17
N TYR A 49 -8.75 0.44 1.88
CA TYR A 49 -7.96 -0.06 0.76
C TYR A 49 -7.52 -1.51 0.96
N THR A 50 -7.03 -1.87 2.13
CA THR A 50 -6.63 -3.25 2.48
C THR A 50 -7.81 -4.19 2.71
N GLY A 51 -9.02 -3.63 2.76
CA GLY A 51 -10.25 -4.38 3.06
C GLY A 51 -10.32 -4.87 4.51
N VAL A 52 -9.49 -4.38 5.43
CA VAL A 52 -9.58 -4.72 6.87
C VAL A 52 -10.80 -4.09 7.52
N PHE A 53 -11.31 -3.01 6.96
CA PHE A 53 -12.48 -2.32 7.50
C PHE A 53 -13.78 -3.13 7.40
N THR A 54 -13.90 -4.02 6.42
CA THR A 54 -15.09 -4.88 6.29
C THR A 54 -15.28 -5.79 7.49
N PRO A 55 -14.33 -6.67 7.88
CA PRO A 55 -14.50 -7.50 9.07
C PRO A 55 -14.58 -6.68 10.37
N ILE A 56 -13.98 -5.48 10.44
CA ILE A 56 -14.17 -4.59 11.60
C ILE A 56 -15.63 -4.15 11.71
N ARG A 57 -16.27 -3.74 10.62
CA ARG A 57 -17.69 -3.36 10.63
C ARG A 57 -18.61 -4.52 10.99
N GLU A 58 -18.32 -5.71 10.50
CA GLU A 58 -19.05 -6.94 10.84
C GLU A 58 -18.95 -7.24 12.34
N LEU A 59 -17.76 -7.07 12.91
CA LEU A 59 -17.54 -7.25 14.33
C LEU A 59 -18.36 -6.27 15.18
N PHE A 60 -18.39 -4.99 14.80
CA PHE A 60 -19.22 -3.98 15.48
C PHE A 60 -20.72 -4.28 15.35
N ALA A 61 -21.20 -4.73 14.20
CA ALA A 61 -22.57 -5.15 14.01
C ALA A 61 -22.94 -6.40 14.84
N GLY A 62 -21.93 -7.20 15.17
CA GLY A 62 -22.08 -8.42 15.97
C GLY A 62 -22.21 -8.18 17.48
N VAL A 63 -21.91 -6.98 18.02
CA VAL A 63 -22.03 -6.74 19.46
C VAL A 63 -23.51 -6.74 19.90
N PRO A 64 -23.82 -7.14 21.15
CA PRO A 64 -25.21 -7.28 21.61
C PRO A 64 -26.05 -6.01 21.45
N GLU A 65 -25.49 -4.85 21.77
CA GLU A 65 -26.18 -3.57 21.65
C GLU A 65 -26.50 -3.19 20.19
N ALA A 66 -25.59 -3.44 19.26
CA ALA A 66 -25.83 -3.23 17.83
C ALA A 66 -26.94 -4.12 17.31
N ARG A 67 -26.93 -5.40 17.71
CA ARG A 67 -28.01 -6.37 17.37
C ARG A 67 -29.35 -5.95 17.93
N ALA A 68 -29.42 -5.53 19.19
CA ALA A 68 -30.63 -5.06 19.83
C ALA A 68 -31.25 -3.84 19.12
N ARG A 69 -30.41 -2.99 18.52
CA ARG A 69 -30.82 -1.83 17.73
C ARG A 69 -31.07 -2.14 16.25
N GLY A 70 -30.88 -3.38 15.80
CA GLY A 70 -30.99 -3.79 14.40
C GLY A 70 -29.92 -3.19 13.50
N TYR A 71 -28.73 -2.85 14.03
CA TYR A 71 -27.64 -2.28 13.28
C TYR A 71 -26.88 -3.36 12.50
N ASN A 72 -26.86 -3.22 11.19
CA ASN A 72 -26.09 -4.07 10.28
C ASN A 72 -24.69 -3.47 9.99
N PRO A 73 -23.78 -4.19 9.31
CA PRO A 73 -22.45 -3.67 8.99
C PRO A 73 -22.43 -2.36 8.19
N GLY A 74 -23.50 -2.07 7.43
CA GLY A 74 -23.69 -0.80 6.71
C GLY A 74 -23.76 0.41 7.64
N ARG A 75 -24.33 0.22 8.86
CA ARG A 75 -24.41 1.28 9.89
C ARG A 75 -23.02 1.83 10.25
N PHE A 76 -22.02 0.98 10.22
CA PHE A 76 -20.62 1.31 10.57
C PHE A 76 -19.77 1.72 9.36
N SER A 77 -20.39 1.92 8.19
CA SER A 77 -19.74 2.47 7.01
C SER A 77 -19.92 3.99 6.96
N PHE A 78 -18.85 4.73 6.82
CA PHE A 78 -18.92 6.19 6.57
C PHE A 78 -19.26 6.52 5.10
N ASN A 79 -19.31 5.52 4.21
CA ASN A 79 -19.67 5.71 2.80
C ASN A 79 -21.18 5.56 2.53
N VAL A 80 -21.93 5.00 3.48
CA VAL A 80 -23.35 4.67 3.33
C VAL A 80 -24.19 5.50 4.29
N ARG A 81 -25.38 5.92 3.86
CA ARG A 81 -26.33 6.62 4.73
C ARG A 81 -26.79 5.74 5.89
N GLY A 82 -27.17 6.37 6.98
CA GLY A 82 -27.72 5.73 8.18
C GLY A 82 -26.84 5.86 9.41
N GLY A 83 -25.53 5.58 9.31
CA GLY A 83 -24.61 5.69 10.45
C GLY A 83 -23.59 6.81 10.34
N ARG A 84 -23.37 7.35 9.15
CA ARG A 84 -22.41 8.43 8.92
C ARG A 84 -22.98 9.80 9.37
N CYS A 85 -22.10 10.74 9.58
CA CYS A 85 -22.48 12.15 9.71
C CYS A 85 -22.95 12.67 8.36
N GLU A 86 -24.20 13.14 8.26
CA GLU A 86 -24.74 13.61 6.99
C GLU A 86 -24.23 15.01 6.62
N ALA A 87 -23.78 15.84 7.57
CA ALA A 87 -23.22 17.16 7.29
C ALA A 87 -21.95 17.09 6.43
N CYS A 88 -21.03 16.16 6.76
CA CYS A 88 -19.81 15.92 5.98
C CYS A 88 -19.91 14.65 5.12
N GLN A 89 -21.06 13.99 5.09
CA GLN A 89 -21.31 12.74 4.35
C GLN A 89 -20.27 11.62 4.65
N GLY A 90 -19.71 11.62 5.86
CA GLY A 90 -18.72 10.64 6.30
C GLY A 90 -17.28 11.02 6.03
N ASP A 91 -17.00 12.17 5.42
CA ASP A 91 -15.62 12.64 5.16
C ASP A 91 -14.88 12.99 6.45
N GLY A 92 -15.61 13.40 7.51
CA GLY A 92 -15.04 13.93 8.74
C GLY A 92 -14.56 15.38 8.60
N VAL A 93 -14.40 15.85 7.38
CA VAL A 93 -13.95 17.18 7.01
C VAL A 93 -14.93 17.82 6.02
N ILE A 94 -14.90 19.13 5.92
CA ILE A 94 -15.61 19.91 4.91
C ILE A 94 -14.56 20.57 4.02
N LYS A 95 -14.73 20.40 2.72
CA LYS A 95 -13.90 21.05 1.71
C LYS A 95 -14.31 22.51 1.58
N VAL A 96 -13.35 23.41 1.77
CA VAL A 96 -13.51 24.85 1.50
C VAL A 96 -12.77 25.14 0.21
N GLU A 97 -13.53 25.43 -0.85
CA GLU A 97 -12.97 25.76 -2.17
C GLU A 97 -12.44 27.19 -2.16
N MET A 98 -11.18 27.33 -2.59
CA MET A 98 -10.49 28.61 -2.68
C MET A 98 -10.13 28.86 -4.14
N HIS A 99 -10.77 29.83 -4.80
CA HIS A 99 -10.69 30.05 -6.26
C HIS A 99 -9.28 30.19 -6.86
N PHE A 100 -8.29 30.61 -6.08
CA PHE A 100 -6.90 30.82 -6.56
C PHE A 100 -5.84 30.10 -5.71
N LEU A 101 -6.26 29.34 -4.70
CA LEU A 101 -5.39 28.59 -3.79
C LEU A 101 -5.85 27.13 -3.73
N PRO A 102 -4.99 26.21 -3.31
CA PRO A 102 -5.40 24.83 -3.08
C PRO A 102 -6.57 24.75 -2.09
N ASP A 103 -7.50 23.82 -2.33
CA ASP A 103 -8.63 23.56 -1.45
C ASP A 103 -8.17 23.22 -0.03
N VAL A 104 -8.85 23.76 0.97
CA VAL A 104 -8.57 23.52 2.37
C VAL A 104 -9.65 22.60 2.95
N TYR A 105 -9.22 21.60 3.72
CA TYR A 105 -10.10 20.69 4.44
C TYR A 105 -10.13 21.05 5.92
N VAL A 106 -11.31 21.42 6.43
CA VAL A 106 -11.53 21.74 7.84
C VAL A 106 -12.35 20.66 8.54
N PRO A 107 -12.11 20.33 9.83
CA PRO A 107 -12.92 19.37 10.56
C PRO A 107 -14.41 19.75 10.51
N CYS A 108 -15.28 18.77 10.31
CA CYS A 108 -16.72 18.97 10.31
C CYS A 108 -17.20 19.40 11.70
N ASP A 109 -17.92 20.50 11.78
CA ASP A 109 -18.41 21.07 13.06
C ASP A 109 -19.41 20.16 13.80
N GLN A 110 -20.20 19.39 13.07
CA GLN A 110 -21.17 18.48 13.68
C GLN A 110 -20.52 17.24 14.29
N CYS A 111 -19.69 16.51 13.53
CA CYS A 111 -19.09 15.28 14.01
C CYS A 111 -17.69 15.47 14.61
N LYS A 112 -17.12 16.68 14.54
CA LYS A 112 -15.75 16.98 15.04
C LYS A 112 -14.69 16.01 14.50
N GLY A 113 -14.76 15.72 13.21
CA GLY A 113 -13.86 14.77 12.55
C GLY A 113 -14.21 13.29 12.67
N LYS A 114 -15.21 12.94 13.48
CA LYS A 114 -15.50 11.54 13.83
C LYS A 114 -16.20 10.73 12.73
N ARG A 115 -16.65 11.34 11.64
CA ARG A 115 -17.27 10.71 10.45
C ARG A 115 -18.67 10.12 10.67
N TYR A 116 -19.10 9.85 11.89
CA TYR A 116 -20.33 9.15 12.26
C TYR A 116 -21.29 10.04 13.03
N ASN A 117 -22.58 9.65 13.02
CA ASN A 117 -23.57 10.25 13.87
C ASN A 117 -23.43 9.73 15.32
N ARG A 118 -24.14 10.40 16.25
CA ARG A 118 -24.05 10.14 17.69
C ARG A 118 -24.46 8.70 18.04
N GLU A 119 -25.55 8.23 17.47
CA GLU A 119 -26.14 6.92 17.76
C GLU A 119 -25.20 5.78 17.36
N THR A 120 -24.49 5.91 16.24
CA THR A 120 -23.48 4.93 15.82
C THR A 120 -22.28 4.92 16.76
N LEU A 121 -21.89 6.10 17.28
CA LEU A 121 -20.76 6.23 18.22
C LEU A 121 -21.07 5.75 19.64
N GLU A 122 -22.32 5.44 19.96
CA GLU A 122 -22.70 4.78 21.22
C GLU A 122 -22.26 3.31 21.25
N ILE A 123 -22.22 2.66 20.09
CA ILE A 123 -21.80 1.25 19.99
C ILE A 123 -20.30 1.12 20.25
N ARG A 124 -19.95 0.18 21.15
CA ARG A 124 -18.55 -0.07 21.54
C ARG A 124 -18.20 -1.54 21.43
N TYR A 125 -17.01 -1.80 20.91
CA TYR A 125 -16.34 -3.10 20.97
C TYR A 125 -15.11 -2.98 21.85
N LYS A 126 -14.98 -3.82 22.90
CA LYS A 126 -13.91 -3.70 23.93
C LYS A 126 -13.70 -2.25 24.42
N GLY A 127 -14.80 -1.52 24.64
CA GLY A 127 -14.77 -0.14 25.14
C GLY A 127 -14.46 0.95 24.10
N LYS A 128 -14.12 0.61 22.85
CA LYS A 128 -13.79 1.56 21.78
C LYS A 128 -14.92 1.70 20.78
N THR A 129 -15.17 2.94 20.32
CA THR A 129 -16.10 3.23 19.21
C THR A 129 -15.42 2.93 17.88
N ILE A 130 -16.22 2.82 16.81
CA ILE A 130 -15.68 2.62 15.45
C ILE A 130 -14.73 3.76 15.01
N HIS A 131 -15.01 5.00 15.42
CA HIS A 131 -14.11 6.13 15.18
C HIS A 131 -12.78 5.97 15.90
N GLN A 132 -12.79 5.58 17.17
CA GLN A 132 -11.57 5.36 17.95
C GLN A 132 -10.72 4.21 17.36
N VAL A 133 -11.35 3.20 16.77
CA VAL A 133 -10.63 2.13 16.04
C VAL A 133 -9.97 2.67 14.77
N LEU A 134 -10.66 3.51 14.01
CA LEU A 134 -10.07 4.16 12.82
C LEU A 134 -8.92 5.11 13.18
N ASP A 135 -8.92 5.65 14.39
CA ASP A 135 -7.88 6.54 14.89
C ASP A 135 -6.65 5.80 15.48
N MET A 136 -6.75 4.50 15.69
CA MET A 136 -5.62 3.66 16.10
C MET A 136 -4.54 3.63 15.02
N THR A 137 -3.28 3.57 15.44
CA THR A 137 -2.18 3.15 14.58
C THR A 137 -2.37 1.68 14.19
N VAL A 138 -1.67 1.25 13.15
CA VAL A 138 -1.70 -0.17 12.74
C VAL A 138 -1.22 -1.08 13.87
N GLU A 139 -0.18 -0.67 14.61
CA GLU A 139 0.37 -1.40 15.75
C GLU A 139 -0.67 -1.54 16.87
N GLU A 140 -1.27 -0.42 17.32
CA GLU A 140 -2.33 -0.43 18.34
C GLU A 140 -3.51 -1.30 17.93
N ALA A 141 -3.93 -1.21 16.67
CA ALA A 141 -5.02 -2.01 16.13
C ALA A 141 -4.66 -3.51 16.06
N ARG A 142 -3.39 -3.83 15.72
CA ARG A 142 -2.92 -5.22 15.67
C ARG A 142 -3.01 -5.88 17.05
N GLU A 143 -2.62 -5.18 18.10
CA GLU A 143 -2.76 -5.65 19.49
C GLU A 143 -4.25 -5.74 19.90
N PHE A 144 -5.03 -4.70 19.60
CA PHE A 144 -6.45 -4.64 19.97
C PHE A 144 -7.27 -5.79 19.35
N PHE A 145 -6.96 -6.19 18.12
CA PHE A 145 -7.64 -7.25 17.37
C PHE A 145 -6.89 -8.59 17.37
N ASP A 146 -5.94 -8.80 18.25
CA ASP A 146 -5.14 -10.03 18.29
C ASP A 146 -5.98 -11.32 18.33
N ALA A 147 -7.07 -11.30 19.10
CA ALA A 147 -8.03 -12.42 19.19
C ALA A 147 -8.93 -12.59 17.94
N VAL A 148 -8.79 -11.75 16.90
CA VAL A 148 -9.61 -11.80 15.67
C VAL A 148 -8.71 -12.08 14.45
N PRO A 149 -8.41 -13.36 14.14
CA PRO A 149 -7.36 -13.75 13.18
C PRO A 149 -7.51 -13.10 11.81
N MET A 150 -8.75 -12.91 11.33
CA MET A 150 -9.01 -12.32 10.01
C MET A 150 -8.59 -10.84 9.94
N ILE A 151 -8.77 -10.07 11.03
CA ILE A 151 -8.32 -8.69 11.15
C ILE A 151 -6.82 -8.64 11.42
N ALA A 152 -6.36 -9.42 12.42
CA ALA A 152 -4.98 -9.46 12.85
C ALA A 152 -4.01 -9.78 11.71
N ARG A 153 -4.36 -10.74 10.82
CA ARG A 153 -3.54 -11.11 9.67
C ARG A 153 -3.37 -9.95 8.69
N LYS A 154 -4.44 -9.21 8.37
CA LYS A 154 -4.37 -8.05 7.47
C LYS A 154 -3.57 -6.90 8.08
N LEU A 155 -3.69 -6.67 9.38
CA LEU A 155 -2.88 -5.67 10.08
C LEU A 155 -1.42 -6.08 10.14
N GLN A 156 -1.13 -7.38 10.28
CA GLN A 156 0.24 -7.89 10.25
C GLN A 156 0.92 -7.62 8.91
N THR A 157 0.24 -7.74 7.76
CA THR A 157 0.85 -7.39 6.47
C THR A 157 1.22 -5.92 6.36
N LEU A 158 0.46 -5.01 7.00
CA LEU A 158 0.84 -3.60 7.10
C LEU A 158 2.06 -3.40 8.01
N MET A 159 2.13 -4.13 9.12
CA MET A 159 3.31 -4.14 9.99
C MET A 159 4.56 -4.62 9.24
N ASP A 160 4.41 -5.73 8.51
CA ASP A 160 5.51 -6.37 7.75
C ASP A 160 6.16 -5.44 6.70
N VAL A 161 5.43 -4.47 6.19
CA VAL A 161 5.95 -3.46 5.24
C VAL A 161 6.39 -2.15 5.90
N GLY A 162 6.53 -2.12 7.23
CA GLY A 162 7.01 -0.94 7.97
C GLY A 162 5.99 0.18 8.14
N LEU A 163 4.69 -0.14 8.17
CA LEU A 163 3.59 0.83 8.34
C LEU A 163 2.91 0.75 9.72
N SER A 164 3.66 0.40 10.77
CA SER A 164 3.14 0.29 12.14
C SER A 164 2.52 1.60 12.67
N TYR A 165 3.08 2.73 12.26
CA TYR A 165 2.78 4.06 12.78
C TYR A 165 1.61 4.78 12.12
N ILE A 166 1.20 4.40 10.91
CA ILE A 166 0.06 5.06 10.22
C ILE A 166 -1.26 4.70 10.90
N ARG A 167 -2.23 5.61 10.83
CA ARG A 167 -3.57 5.34 11.39
C ARG A 167 -4.45 4.61 10.39
N LEU A 168 -5.31 3.72 10.85
CA LEU A 168 -6.23 2.96 10.00
C LEU A 168 -7.13 3.85 9.15
N GLY A 169 -7.67 4.91 9.75
CA GLY A 169 -8.57 5.87 9.08
C GLY A 169 -7.85 7.10 8.51
N GLN A 170 -6.51 7.11 8.44
CA GLN A 170 -5.75 8.22 7.88
C GLN A 170 -6.13 8.45 6.41
N SER A 171 -6.47 9.70 6.07
CA SER A 171 -6.82 10.04 4.69
C SER A 171 -5.69 9.72 3.72
N SER A 172 -6.01 9.11 2.59
CA SER A 172 -5.04 8.83 1.51
C SER A 172 -4.31 10.06 1.01
N THR A 173 -4.94 11.24 1.12
CA THR A 173 -4.36 12.53 0.71
C THR A 173 -3.25 13.02 1.64
N THR A 174 -3.11 12.41 2.81
CA THR A 174 -2.06 12.72 3.80
C THR A 174 -0.94 11.68 3.84
N LEU A 175 -1.06 10.61 3.08
CA LEU A 175 -0.01 9.60 2.93
C LEU A 175 1.05 10.10 1.95
N SER A 176 2.32 9.86 2.26
CA SER A 176 3.40 10.01 1.29
C SER A 176 3.29 8.97 0.17
N GLY A 177 3.96 9.20 -0.97
CA GLY A 177 4.00 8.23 -2.06
C GLY A 177 4.52 6.86 -1.63
N GLY A 178 5.58 6.82 -0.82
CA GLY A 178 6.11 5.57 -0.29
C GLY A 178 5.15 4.84 0.67
N GLU A 179 4.40 5.57 1.52
CA GLU A 179 3.36 4.97 2.37
C GLU A 179 2.23 4.38 1.53
N ALA A 180 1.74 5.12 0.52
CA ALA A 180 0.71 4.64 -0.39
C ALA A 180 1.15 3.37 -1.12
N GLN A 181 2.39 3.34 -1.61
CA GLN A 181 3.00 2.19 -2.26
C GLN A 181 3.04 0.96 -1.33
N ARG A 182 3.48 1.13 -0.08
CA ARG A 182 3.53 0.04 0.90
C ARG A 182 2.14 -0.46 1.33
N VAL A 183 1.12 0.41 1.38
CA VAL A 183 -0.27 -0.02 1.57
C VAL A 183 -0.74 -0.92 0.42
N LYS A 184 -0.36 -0.58 -0.83
CA LYS A 184 -0.64 -1.44 -1.99
C LYS A 184 0.07 -2.80 -1.86
N LEU A 185 1.35 -2.79 -1.51
CA LEU A 185 2.13 -4.01 -1.30
C LEU A 185 1.50 -4.90 -0.21
N ALA A 186 1.16 -4.33 0.96
CA ALA A 186 0.49 -5.05 2.04
C ALA A 186 -0.83 -5.68 1.59
N THR A 187 -1.58 -4.99 0.72
CA THR A 187 -2.84 -5.50 0.17
C THR A 187 -2.60 -6.73 -0.70
N GLU A 188 -1.58 -6.70 -1.56
CA GLU A 188 -1.22 -7.85 -2.41
C GLU A 188 -0.74 -9.03 -1.57
N LEU A 189 0.09 -8.79 -0.55
CA LEU A 189 0.55 -9.81 0.41
C LEU A 189 -0.58 -10.51 1.17
N SER A 190 -1.71 -9.83 1.36
CA SER A 190 -2.87 -10.40 2.04
C SER A 190 -3.70 -11.34 1.15
N LYS A 191 -3.46 -11.33 -0.16
CA LYS A 191 -4.17 -12.18 -1.14
C LYS A 191 -3.51 -13.56 -1.25
N ARG A 192 -4.26 -14.51 -1.80
CA ARG A 192 -3.71 -15.82 -2.14
C ARG A 192 -2.77 -15.68 -3.32
N ASP A 193 -1.55 -16.15 -3.16
CA ASP A 193 -0.52 -16.14 -4.18
C ASP A 193 -0.54 -17.42 -5.03
N THR A 194 -0.19 -17.30 -6.31
CA THR A 194 -0.05 -18.41 -7.25
C THR A 194 1.39 -18.89 -7.41
N GLY A 195 2.35 -18.09 -6.92
CA GLY A 195 3.79 -18.32 -7.13
C GLY A 195 4.27 -18.02 -8.57
N LYS A 196 3.45 -17.37 -9.39
CA LYS A 196 3.76 -17.01 -10.79
C LYS A 196 3.39 -15.55 -11.09
N THR A 197 3.51 -14.70 -10.11
CA THR A 197 3.23 -13.27 -10.27
C THR A 197 4.51 -12.50 -10.59
N LEU A 198 4.44 -11.62 -11.58
CA LEU A 198 5.48 -10.62 -11.82
C LEU A 198 5.13 -9.35 -11.03
N TYR A 199 5.91 -9.04 -10.01
CA TYR A 199 5.82 -7.80 -9.26
C TYR A 199 6.79 -6.77 -9.83
N ILE A 200 6.33 -5.54 -10.03
CA ILE A 200 7.16 -4.40 -10.45
C ILE A 200 7.01 -3.31 -9.39
N LEU A 201 8.11 -2.96 -8.74
CA LEU A 201 8.18 -1.94 -7.69
C LEU A 201 9.11 -0.81 -8.12
N ASP A 202 8.64 0.42 -7.98
CA ASP A 202 9.40 1.62 -8.30
C ASP A 202 9.82 2.32 -7.00
N GLU A 203 11.13 2.33 -6.72
CA GLU A 203 11.78 2.93 -5.55
C GLU A 203 11.07 2.63 -4.20
N PRO A 204 10.84 1.35 -3.84
CA PRO A 204 10.04 1.01 -2.67
C PRO A 204 10.69 1.39 -1.34
N THR A 205 11.97 1.76 -1.31
CA THR A 205 12.67 2.21 -0.10
C THR A 205 12.59 3.70 0.16
N THR A 206 11.94 4.47 -0.73
CA THR A 206 11.82 5.92 -0.58
C THR A 206 11.17 6.29 0.74
N GLY A 207 11.88 7.11 1.54
CA GLY A 207 11.42 7.58 2.85
C GLY A 207 11.47 6.55 3.98
N LEU A 208 12.15 5.42 3.78
CA LEU A 208 12.36 4.39 4.81
C LEU A 208 13.63 4.63 5.62
N HIS A 209 13.57 4.32 6.91
CA HIS A 209 14.74 4.14 7.75
C HIS A 209 15.37 2.75 7.53
N PHE A 210 16.66 2.57 7.85
CA PHE A 210 17.38 1.32 7.63
C PHE A 210 16.70 0.07 8.21
N ALA A 211 16.07 0.19 9.39
CA ALA A 211 15.34 -0.91 10.01
C ALA A 211 14.14 -1.35 9.15
N ASP A 212 13.43 -0.39 8.56
CA ASP A 212 12.26 -0.64 7.73
C ASP A 212 12.67 -1.23 6.37
N ILE A 213 13.82 -0.82 5.82
CA ILE A 213 14.39 -1.41 4.60
C ILE A 213 14.66 -2.90 4.80
N LYS A 214 15.27 -3.28 5.92
CA LYS A 214 15.51 -4.69 6.26
C LYS A 214 14.22 -5.49 6.33
N GLN A 215 13.18 -4.91 6.91
CA GLN A 215 11.87 -5.54 7.02
C GLN A 215 11.22 -5.69 5.64
N LEU A 216 11.25 -4.65 4.80
CA LEU A 216 10.76 -4.69 3.42
C LEU A 216 11.48 -5.77 2.60
N LEU A 217 12.82 -5.84 2.67
CA LEU A 217 13.62 -6.87 2.00
C LEU A 217 13.21 -8.28 2.43
N SER A 218 12.98 -8.51 3.73
CA SER A 218 12.47 -9.80 4.21
C SER A 218 11.16 -10.20 3.56
N VAL A 219 10.26 -9.22 3.35
CA VAL A 219 8.98 -9.43 2.67
C VAL A 219 9.19 -9.76 1.17
N LEU A 220 10.03 -9.00 0.48
CA LEU A 220 10.32 -9.22 -0.94
C LEU A 220 10.96 -10.59 -1.16
N HIS A 221 11.93 -10.99 -0.34
CA HIS A 221 12.56 -12.30 -0.41
C HIS A 221 11.54 -13.42 -0.16
N ARG A 222 10.63 -13.26 0.80
CA ARG A 222 9.56 -14.24 1.04
C ARG A 222 8.65 -14.41 -0.19
N LEU A 223 8.30 -13.31 -0.89
CA LEU A 223 7.54 -13.39 -2.15
C LEU A 223 8.31 -14.12 -3.25
N ARG A 224 9.60 -13.83 -3.40
CA ARG A 224 10.49 -14.54 -4.34
C ARG A 224 10.54 -16.04 -4.03
N ASP A 225 10.74 -16.39 -2.76
CA ASP A 225 10.86 -17.78 -2.31
C ASP A 225 9.56 -18.57 -2.50
N GLN A 226 8.42 -17.88 -2.65
CA GLN A 226 7.14 -18.47 -3.03
C GLN A 226 7.01 -18.73 -4.55
N GLY A 227 8.03 -18.41 -5.34
CA GLY A 227 8.10 -18.66 -6.78
C GLY A 227 7.83 -17.43 -7.66
N ASN A 228 7.54 -16.28 -7.07
CA ASN A 228 7.29 -15.05 -7.82
C ASN A 228 8.58 -14.42 -8.36
N THR A 229 8.44 -13.60 -9.38
CA THR A 229 9.51 -12.75 -9.89
C THR A 229 9.26 -11.30 -9.47
N ILE A 230 10.29 -10.66 -8.95
CA ILE A 230 10.21 -9.28 -8.46
C ILE A 230 11.22 -8.44 -9.21
N VAL A 231 10.74 -7.44 -9.93
CA VAL A 231 11.55 -6.40 -10.56
C VAL A 231 11.47 -5.15 -9.70
N VAL A 232 12.61 -4.69 -9.23
CA VAL A 232 12.71 -3.50 -8.37
C VAL A 232 13.57 -2.47 -9.08
N ILE A 233 13.04 -1.27 -9.27
CA ILE A 233 13.80 -0.10 -9.71
C ILE A 233 14.29 0.57 -8.43
N GLU A 234 15.61 0.62 -8.22
CA GLU A 234 16.18 1.10 -6.96
C GLU A 234 17.54 1.75 -7.12
N HIS A 235 17.85 2.62 -6.17
CA HIS A 235 19.14 3.27 -5.99
C HIS A 235 19.80 2.92 -4.64
N ASN A 236 19.05 2.26 -3.76
CA ASN A 236 19.53 1.86 -2.44
C ASN A 236 20.43 0.64 -2.54
N LEU A 237 21.70 0.79 -2.10
CA LEU A 237 22.71 -0.28 -2.17
C LEU A 237 22.35 -1.51 -1.34
N ASP A 238 21.61 -1.34 -0.22
CA ASP A 238 21.18 -2.47 0.60
C ASP A 238 20.17 -3.36 -0.13
N VAL A 239 19.39 -2.79 -1.05
CA VAL A 239 18.51 -3.57 -1.95
C VAL A 239 19.32 -4.18 -3.08
N ILE A 240 20.14 -3.36 -3.77
CA ILE A 240 20.90 -3.79 -4.95
C ILE A 240 21.79 -4.98 -4.63
N LYS A 241 22.53 -4.95 -3.51
CA LYS A 241 23.43 -6.04 -3.10
C LYS A 241 22.73 -7.36 -2.75
N THR A 242 21.41 -7.33 -2.47
CA THR A 242 20.62 -8.52 -2.13
C THR A 242 19.84 -9.08 -3.33
N ALA A 243 19.95 -8.45 -4.50
CA ALA A 243 19.30 -8.92 -5.72
C ALA A 243 19.93 -10.22 -6.24
N ASP A 244 19.12 -11.10 -6.82
CA ASP A 244 19.60 -12.30 -7.50
C ASP A 244 20.22 -11.93 -8.86
N TRP A 245 19.76 -10.85 -9.48
CA TRP A 245 20.20 -10.34 -10.77
C TRP A 245 20.05 -8.83 -10.87
N ILE A 246 21.05 -8.17 -11.42
CA ILE A 246 21.07 -6.72 -11.65
C ILE A 246 21.08 -6.45 -13.16
N VAL A 247 20.31 -5.45 -13.58
CA VAL A 247 20.39 -4.81 -14.89
C VAL A 247 20.75 -3.34 -14.63
N ASP A 248 22.00 -2.98 -14.88
CA ASP A 248 22.53 -1.64 -14.66
C ASP A 248 22.38 -0.78 -15.92
N LEU A 249 21.65 0.33 -15.80
CA LEU A 249 21.37 1.26 -16.88
C LEU A 249 22.20 2.52 -16.74
N GLY A 250 22.81 2.97 -17.83
CA GLY A 250 23.68 4.14 -17.84
C GLY A 250 24.09 4.55 -19.25
N PRO A 251 25.28 5.20 -19.41
CA PRO A 251 26.21 5.62 -18.34
C PRO A 251 25.67 6.79 -17.50
N GLU A 252 24.84 7.66 -18.09
CA GLU A 252 24.29 8.85 -17.46
C GLU A 252 22.75 8.80 -17.44
N GLY A 253 22.09 9.86 -16.98
CA GLY A 253 20.65 10.03 -17.04
C GLY A 253 20.20 10.74 -18.33
N GLY A 254 18.88 10.73 -18.61
CA GLY A 254 18.29 11.43 -19.73
C GLY A 254 18.76 10.93 -21.09
N SER A 255 19.06 11.85 -22.02
CA SER A 255 19.48 11.52 -23.40
C SER A 255 20.85 10.84 -23.52
N GLY A 256 21.69 10.94 -22.49
CA GLY A 256 23.00 10.28 -22.42
C GLY A 256 22.96 8.87 -21.78
N GLY A 257 21.78 8.42 -21.35
CA GLY A 257 21.59 7.15 -20.64
C GLY A 257 20.68 6.15 -21.37
N GLY A 258 20.13 5.24 -20.61
CA GLY A 258 19.18 4.27 -21.12
C GLY A 258 19.83 3.06 -21.82
N GLN A 259 21.14 2.92 -21.74
CA GLN A 259 21.87 1.75 -22.26
C GLN A 259 22.15 0.75 -21.13
N ILE A 260 22.11 -0.53 -21.46
CA ILE A 260 22.54 -1.57 -20.52
C ILE A 260 24.06 -1.55 -20.44
N ILE A 261 24.59 -1.19 -19.26
CA ILE A 261 26.05 -1.14 -19.00
C ILE A 261 26.56 -2.47 -18.45
N ALA A 262 25.77 -3.10 -17.57
CA ALA A 262 26.13 -4.37 -16.97
C ALA A 262 24.87 -5.19 -16.67
N THR A 263 25.02 -6.52 -16.73
CA THR A 263 23.99 -7.47 -16.25
C THR A 263 24.69 -8.62 -15.54
N GLY A 264 24.09 -9.14 -14.47
CA GLY A 264 24.63 -10.28 -13.73
C GLY A 264 24.25 -10.27 -12.26
N THR A 265 24.83 -11.20 -11.52
CA THR A 265 24.75 -11.16 -10.05
C THR A 265 25.47 -9.93 -9.49
N PRO A 266 25.19 -9.49 -8.26
CA PRO A 266 25.92 -8.38 -7.63
C PRO A 266 27.45 -8.52 -7.72
N GLU A 267 27.99 -9.75 -7.52
CA GLU A 267 29.41 -10.04 -7.60
C GLU A 267 29.97 -9.90 -9.03
N GLN A 268 29.19 -10.27 -10.04
CA GLN A 268 29.55 -10.12 -11.44
C GLN A 268 29.57 -8.65 -11.84
N VAL A 269 28.52 -7.91 -11.50
CA VAL A 269 28.39 -6.48 -11.80
C VAL A 269 29.48 -5.67 -11.09
N ALA A 270 29.86 -6.02 -9.85
CA ALA A 270 30.92 -5.36 -9.11
C ALA A 270 32.27 -5.33 -9.86
N ASN A 271 32.50 -6.24 -10.81
CA ASN A 271 33.74 -6.34 -11.58
C ASN A 271 33.70 -5.65 -12.95
N VAL A 272 32.55 -5.05 -13.33
CA VAL A 272 32.38 -4.38 -14.63
C VAL A 272 33.02 -2.99 -14.60
N GLU A 273 33.98 -2.74 -15.46
CA GLU A 273 34.60 -1.43 -15.65
C GLU A 273 33.61 -0.49 -16.32
N GLY A 274 33.53 0.77 -15.86
CA GLY A 274 32.61 1.78 -16.39
C GLY A 274 31.23 1.81 -15.76
N SER A 275 30.84 0.81 -14.96
CA SER A 275 29.61 0.86 -14.16
C SER A 275 29.80 1.72 -12.92
N HIS A 276 28.94 2.71 -12.72
CA HIS A 276 28.91 3.48 -11.48
C HIS A 276 28.47 2.60 -10.30
N THR A 277 27.48 1.72 -10.50
CA THR A 277 26.98 0.77 -9.50
C THR A 277 28.09 -0.18 -9.04
N ALA A 278 28.93 -0.67 -9.95
CA ALA A 278 30.07 -1.54 -9.63
C ALA A 278 31.03 -0.93 -8.61
N ARG A 279 31.27 0.39 -8.68
CA ARG A 279 32.19 1.09 -7.76
C ARG A 279 31.74 0.99 -6.31
N PHE A 280 30.41 1.04 -6.08
CA PHE A 280 29.82 0.95 -4.74
C PHE A 280 29.65 -0.49 -4.28
N LEU A 281 29.46 -1.44 -5.19
CA LEU A 281 29.41 -2.87 -4.86
C LEU A 281 30.77 -3.46 -4.47
N LYS A 282 31.88 -2.93 -4.97
CA LYS A 282 33.26 -3.37 -4.63
C LYS A 282 33.64 -3.17 -3.16
N GLY A 283 32.92 -2.33 -2.42
CA GLY A 283 33.22 -1.99 -1.02
C GLY A 283 32.36 -2.73 0.00
N ILE A 284 31.51 -3.63 -0.46
CA ILE A 284 30.55 -4.41 0.34
C ILE A 284 30.89 -5.91 0.19
#